data_e7eb7216c16268bffa9b7786995c242b
#
_entry.id   e7eb7216c16268bffa9b7786995c242b
#
_cell.length_a   1.000
_cell.length_b   1.000
_cell.length_c   1.000
_cell.angle_alpha   90.00
_cell.angle_beta   90.00
_cell.angle_gamma   90.00
#
_symmetry.space_group_name_H-M   'P 1'
#
loop_
_entity.id
_entity.type
_entity.pdbx_description
1 polymer ?
#
loop_
_entity_poly.entity_id
_entity_poly.type
_entity_poly.pdbx_seq_one_letter_code
_entity_poly.pdbx_strand_id
1 'polypeptide(L)'
;FYLEYHHRQELSKIQNACIILISKQEMKLRLIDYKGQEIFCAPVATGKNVGDKRKQGDMRTPEGVFQVSDIQRATDWKHDFGDGKGEIDGAYGDFFIRLLVPGHKGIGIHGTHLPESIGTRASEGCIRMYNEDLKKLVSLIYPPLTVVVTPGIEDEVANHL
;
A
#
# COMPACT_ATOMS: atom_id res chain seq x y z
N PHE A 1 4.26 -27.41 -18.71
CA PHE A 1 4.76 -26.07 -19.07
C PHE A 1 3.71 -25.23 -19.80
N TYR A 2 3.09 -25.79 -20.84
CA TYR A 2 2.04 -25.12 -21.61
C TYR A 2 0.80 -24.78 -20.75
N LEU A 3 0.37 -25.73 -19.92
CA LEU A 3 -0.76 -25.52 -19.00
C LEU A 3 -0.46 -24.48 -17.95
N GLU A 4 0.73 -24.44 -17.40
CA GLU A 4 1.15 -23.41 -16.44
C GLU A 4 1.17 -22.03 -17.08
N TYR A 5 1.65 -21.93 -18.31
CA TYR A 5 1.67 -20.67 -19.04
C TYR A 5 0.26 -20.13 -19.26
N HIS A 6 -0.66 -20.98 -19.74
CA HIS A 6 -2.05 -20.57 -19.94
C HIS A 6 -2.74 -20.21 -18.63
N HIS A 7 -2.50 -20.97 -17.58
CA HIS A 7 -3.05 -20.67 -16.25
C HIS A 7 -2.59 -19.31 -15.75
N ARG A 8 -1.31 -19.00 -15.90
CA ARG A 8 -0.77 -17.68 -15.53
C ARG A 8 -1.38 -16.56 -16.37
N GLN A 9 -1.62 -16.78 -17.65
CA GLN A 9 -2.27 -15.78 -18.51
C GLN A 9 -3.70 -15.51 -18.07
N GLU A 10 -4.46 -16.53 -17.72
CA GLU A 10 -5.84 -16.35 -17.23
C GLU A 10 -5.86 -15.68 -15.86
N LEU A 11 -4.98 -16.05 -14.94
CA LEU A 11 -4.84 -15.40 -13.66
C LEU A 11 -4.47 -13.91 -13.82
N SER A 12 -3.53 -13.61 -14.71
CA SER A 12 -3.11 -12.24 -15.01
C SER A 12 -4.29 -11.40 -15.49
N LYS A 13 -5.12 -11.93 -16.39
CA LYS A 13 -6.32 -11.23 -16.87
C LYS A 13 -7.31 -10.94 -15.75
N ILE A 14 -7.55 -11.90 -14.87
CA ILE A 14 -8.46 -11.76 -13.74
C ILE A 14 -7.89 -10.72 -12.76
N GLN A 15 -6.62 -10.82 -12.42
CA GLN A 15 -5.97 -9.93 -11.47
C GLN A 15 -5.84 -8.51 -11.98
N ASN A 16 -5.60 -8.32 -13.28
CA ASN A 16 -5.56 -6.99 -13.89
C ASN A 16 -6.91 -6.27 -13.82
N ALA A 17 -8.00 -7.00 -13.64
CA ALA A 17 -9.32 -6.42 -13.45
C ALA A 17 -9.62 -6.10 -11.98
N CYS A 18 -8.70 -6.39 -11.05
CA CYS A 18 -8.87 -6.09 -9.63
C CYS A 18 -8.42 -4.67 -9.30
N ILE A 19 -9.00 -4.13 -8.23
CA ILE A 19 -8.68 -2.81 -7.70
C ILE A 19 -8.37 -2.96 -6.22
N ILE A 20 -7.30 -2.29 -5.77
CA ILE A 20 -7.05 -2.10 -4.35
C ILE A 20 -7.70 -0.79 -3.93
N LEU A 21 -8.59 -0.85 -2.95
CA LEU A 21 -9.21 0.33 -2.34
C LEU A 21 -8.63 0.53 -0.94
N ILE A 22 -8.05 1.70 -0.70
CA ILE A 22 -7.51 2.06 0.61
C ILE A 22 -8.33 3.25 1.13
N SER A 23 -9.01 3.04 2.27
CA SER A 23 -9.78 4.09 2.93
C SER A 23 -9.00 4.64 4.11
N LYS A 24 -8.64 5.92 4.06
CA LYS A 24 -8.03 6.61 5.21
C LYS A 24 -9.04 6.78 6.34
N GLN A 25 -10.34 6.88 6.03
CA GLN A 25 -11.38 6.99 7.03
C GLN A 25 -11.47 5.74 7.89
N GLU A 26 -11.44 4.57 7.25
CA GLU A 26 -11.58 3.29 7.94
C GLU A 26 -10.24 2.67 8.35
N MET A 27 -9.13 3.18 7.83
CA MET A 27 -7.80 2.57 7.96
C MET A 27 -7.82 1.12 7.51
N LYS A 28 -8.38 0.88 6.32
CA LYS A 28 -8.52 -0.46 5.73
C LYS A 28 -8.16 -0.45 4.26
N LEU A 29 -7.62 -1.58 3.84
CA LEU A 29 -7.36 -1.92 2.45
C LEU A 29 -8.30 -3.05 2.05
N ARG A 30 -8.95 -2.90 0.89
CA ARG A 30 -9.79 -3.94 0.29
C ARG A 30 -9.29 -4.27 -1.11
N LEU A 31 -9.32 -5.54 -1.44
CA LEU A 31 -9.09 -6.00 -2.81
C LEU A 31 -10.45 -6.36 -3.41
N ILE A 32 -10.80 -5.69 -4.51
CA ILE A 32 -12.10 -5.83 -5.17
C ILE A 32 -11.87 -6.51 -6.53
N ASP A 33 -12.63 -7.54 -6.82
CA ASP A 33 -12.54 -8.24 -8.10
C ASP A 33 -13.30 -7.51 -9.22
N TYR A 34 -13.22 -8.06 -10.44
CA TYR A 34 -13.87 -7.46 -11.61
C TYR A 34 -15.41 -7.45 -11.53
N LYS A 35 -15.99 -8.22 -10.60
CA LYS A 35 -17.44 -8.22 -10.34
C LYS A 35 -17.84 -7.25 -9.26
N GLY A 36 -16.89 -6.53 -8.67
CA GLY A 36 -17.13 -5.62 -7.57
C GLY A 36 -17.21 -6.30 -6.21
N GLN A 37 -16.80 -7.55 -6.10
CA GLN A 37 -16.82 -8.30 -4.84
C GLN A 37 -15.52 -8.11 -4.07
N GLU A 38 -15.64 -7.94 -2.77
CA GLU A 38 -14.47 -7.89 -1.88
C GLU A 38 -13.91 -9.31 -1.70
N ILE A 39 -12.68 -9.52 -2.11
CA ILE A 39 -12.00 -10.81 -1.98
C ILE A 39 -10.93 -10.83 -0.89
N PHE A 40 -10.57 -9.66 -0.35
CA PHE A 40 -9.61 -9.53 0.74
C PHE A 40 -9.82 -8.18 1.42
N CYS A 41 -9.65 -8.16 2.74
CA CYS A 41 -9.73 -6.94 3.54
C CYS A 41 -8.72 -7.04 4.69
N ALA A 42 -8.02 -5.96 4.96
CA ALA A 42 -7.03 -5.90 6.03
C ALA A 42 -6.92 -4.49 6.58
N PRO A 43 -6.60 -4.32 7.87
CA PRO A 43 -6.30 -3.01 8.42
C PRO A 43 -4.94 -2.51 7.92
N VAL A 44 -4.78 -1.20 7.86
CA VAL A 44 -3.54 -0.55 7.43
C VAL A 44 -3.18 0.61 8.35
N ALA A 45 -1.94 1.07 8.23
CA ALA A 45 -1.50 2.36 8.75
C ALA A 45 -1.18 3.28 7.57
N THR A 46 -1.41 4.57 7.74
CA THR A 46 -1.11 5.61 6.76
C THR A 46 -0.21 6.69 7.35
N GLY A 47 0.09 7.71 6.57
CA GLY A 47 0.99 8.78 7.00
C GLY A 47 0.57 9.49 8.28
N LYS A 48 1.56 9.94 9.05
CA LYS A 48 1.34 10.63 10.33
C LYS A 48 0.45 11.85 10.22
N ASN A 49 0.58 12.59 9.13
CA ASN A 49 -0.13 13.83 8.93
C ASN A 49 -1.36 13.65 8.07
N VAL A 50 -2.43 14.33 8.39
CA VAL A 50 -3.69 14.30 7.64
C VAL A 50 -3.56 15.10 6.35
N GLY A 51 -4.37 14.73 5.37
CA GLY A 51 -4.44 15.41 4.09
C GLY A 51 -3.70 14.69 2.98
N ASP A 52 -3.88 15.20 1.77
CA ASP A 52 -3.22 14.67 0.57
C ASP A 52 -1.75 15.04 0.56
N LYS A 53 -0.94 14.19 -0.01
CA LYS A 53 0.49 14.44 -0.15
C LYS A 53 0.73 15.63 -1.07
N ARG A 54 1.52 16.58 -0.58
CA ARG A 54 1.85 17.83 -1.29
C ARG A 54 3.31 17.92 -1.66
N LYS A 55 4.21 17.41 -0.82
CA LYS A 55 5.66 17.48 -1.04
C LYS A 55 6.36 16.29 -0.39
N GLN A 56 7.58 16.04 -0.84
CA GLN A 56 8.41 14.99 -0.27
C GLN A 56 8.68 15.28 1.22
N GLY A 57 8.56 14.26 2.07
CA GLY A 57 8.82 14.38 3.50
C GLY A 57 7.67 14.95 4.34
N ASP A 58 6.50 15.18 3.77
CA ASP A 58 5.37 15.76 4.51
C ASP A 58 4.59 14.77 5.37
N MET A 59 5.00 13.51 5.39
CA MET A 59 4.38 12.43 6.19
C MET A 59 2.90 12.21 5.87
N ARG A 60 2.50 12.49 4.63
CA ARG A 60 1.12 12.29 4.16
C ARG A 60 1.06 11.18 3.13
N THR A 61 0.02 10.35 3.23
CA THR A 61 -0.29 9.36 2.19
C THR A 61 -1.06 10.05 1.07
N PRO A 62 -0.61 9.89 -0.19
CA PRO A 62 -1.32 10.50 -1.33
C PRO A 62 -2.71 9.92 -1.50
N GLU A 63 -3.63 10.74 -1.97
CA GLU A 63 -5.02 10.41 -2.27
C GLU A 63 -5.23 10.45 -3.78
N GLY A 64 -6.08 9.58 -4.28
CA GLY A 64 -6.40 9.52 -5.71
C GLY A 64 -6.28 8.14 -6.29
N VAL A 65 -6.02 8.07 -7.59
CA VAL A 65 -5.95 6.84 -8.37
C VAL A 65 -4.52 6.63 -8.86
N PHE A 66 -3.94 5.50 -8.51
CA PHE A 66 -2.54 5.19 -8.82
C PHE A 66 -2.43 3.80 -9.46
N GLN A 67 -1.30 3.52 -10.09
CA GLN A 67 -0.98 2.21 -10.61
C GLN A 67 0.13 1.58 -9.81
N VAL A 68 0.08 0.27 -9.63
CA VAL A 68 1.22 -0.50 -9.11
C VAL A 68 2.22 -0.66 -10.26
N SER A 69 3.46 -0.21 -10.04
CA SER A 69 4.51 -0.38 -11.04
C SER A 69 5.15 -1.77 -10.96
N ASP A 70 5.45 -2.21 -9.76
CA ASP A 70 6.12 -3.50 -9.52
C ASP A 70 5.99 -3.89 -8.05
N ILE A 71 6.31 -5.15 -7.78
CA ILE A 71 6.37 -5.71 -6.44
C ILE A 71 7.78 -6.22 -6.23
N GLN A 72 8.48 -5.66 -5.24
CA GLN A 72 9.87 -5.99 -4.94
C GLN A 72 9.95 -6.77 -3.62
N ARG A 73 10.90 -7.69 -3.54
CA ARG A 73 11.26 -8.31 -2.26
C ARG A 73 12.00 -7.27 -1.41
N ALA A 74 11.58 -7.11 -0.17
CA ALA A 74 12.10 -6.09 0.74
C ALA A 74 12.60 -6.68 2.07
N THR A 75 12.75 -7.98 2.15
CA THR A 75 13.15 -8.69 3.38
C THR A 75 14.44 -8.15 3.98
N ASP A 76 15.41 -7.79 3.13
CA ASP A 76 16.72 -7.30 3.54
C ASP A 76 16.82 -5.76 3.56
N TRP A 77 15.73 -5.07 3.29
CA TRP A 77 15.72 -3.62 3.30
C TRP A 77 15.72 -3.09 4.74
N LYS A 78 16.43 -1.97 4.90
CA LYS A 78 16.53 -1.27 6.18
C LYS A 78 16.07 0.16 6.03
N HIS A 79 15.63 0.77 7.11
CA HIS A 79 15.23 2.17 7.10
C HIS A 79 15.61 2.83 8.43
N ASP A 80 16.11 4.06 8.31
CA ASP A 80 16.36 4.94 9.45
C ASP A 80 15.22 5.97 9.50
N PHE A 81 14.44 5.91 10.58
CA PHE A 81 13.28 6.79 10.75
C PHE A 81 13.67 8.17 11.31
N GLY A 82 14.96 8.42 11.53
CA GLY A 82 15.44 9.70 12.04
C GLY A 82 15.12 9.93 13.53
N ASP A 83 14.84 8.86 14.26
CA ASP A 83 14.47 8.91 15.69
C ASP A 83 15.67 8.62 16.62
N GLY A 84 16.88 8.55 16.08
CA GLY A 84 18.09 8.24 16.83
C GLY A 84 18.35 6.78 17.09
N LYS A 85 17.49 5.89 16.61
CA LYS A 85 17.63 4.42 16.77
C LYS A 85 18.43 3.77 15.64
N GLY A 86 18.83 4.55 14.61
CA GLY A 86 19.55 4.06 13.46
C GLY A 86 18.69 3.27 12.49
N GLU A 87 19.34 2.50 11.63
CA GLU A 87 18.65 1.65 10.65
C GLU A 87 17.93 0.48 11.32
N ILE A 88 16.69 0.26 10.93
CA ILE A 88 15.86 -0.83 11.43
C ILE A 88 15.76 -1.92 10.37
N ASP A 89 16.10 -3.14 10.75
CA ASP A 89 15.91 -4.32 9.92
C ASP A 89 14.43 -4.68 9.84
N GLY A 90 14.00 -5.17 8.67
CA GLY A 90 12.62 -5.60 8.50
C GLY A 90 11.59 -4.47 8.53
N ALA A 91 12.03 -3.24 8.35
CA ALA A 91 11.17 -2.05 8.40
C ALA A 91 10.02 -2.10 7.39
N TYR A 92 10.21 -2.81 6.28
CA TYR A 92 9.25 -2.92 5.17
C TYR A 92 8.57 -4.30 5.09
N GLY A 93 8.90 -5.22 5.98
CA GLY A 93 8.46 -6.62 5.84
C GLY A 93 9.12 -7.30 4.65
N ASP A 94 8.40 -8.25 4.03
CA ASP A 94 8.98 -9.07 2.96
C ASP A 94 8.81 -8.50 1.55
N PHE A 95 7.88 -7.55 1.36
CA PHE A 95 7.56 -7.00 0.04
C PHE A 95 7.31 -5.50 0.09
N PHE A 96 7.59 -4.86 -1.04
CA PHE A 96 7.25 -3.46 -1.29
C PHE A 96 6.46 -3.38 -2.60
N ILE A 97 5.18 -3.06 -2.49
CA ILE A 97 4.29 -2.85 -3.63
C ILE A 97 4.40 -1.38 -4.01
N ARG A 98 5.14 -1.08 -5.07
CA ARG A 98 5.46 0.29 -5.45
C ARG A 98 4.32 0.92 -6.21
N LEU A 99 3.93 2.11 -5.79
CA LEU A 99 2.92 2.93 -6.47
C LEU A 99 3.59 4.01 -7.32
N LEU A 100 3.00 4.25 -8.48
CA LEU A 100 3.36 5.39 -9.33
C LEU A 100 2.53 6.58 -8.87
N VAL A 101 3.18 7.50 -8.17
CA VAL A 101 2.54 8.73 -7.66
C VAL A 101 3.19 9.91 -8.36
N PRO A 102 2.43 10.68 -9.17
CA PRO A 102 3.01 11.83 -9.89
C PRO A 102 3.70 12.81 -8.94
N GLY A 103 4.95 13.14 -9.25
CA GLY A 103 5.74 14.09 -8.47
C GLY A 103 6.32 13.57 -7.16
N HIS A 104 6.08 12.31 -6.81
CA HIS A 104 6.57 11.73 -5.55
C HIS A 104 7.12 10.33 -5.77
N LYS A 105 8.27 10.05 -5.15
CA LYS A 105 8.94 8.75 -5.21
C LYS A 105 8.85 8.05 -3.87
N GLY A 106 9.03 6.73 -3.89
CA GLY A 106 9.16 5.95 -2.67
C GLY A 106 7.85 5.68 -1.94
N ILE A 107 6.72 5.84 -2.60
CA ILE A 107 5.41 5.51 -2.02
C ILE A 107 5.03 4.08 -2.41
N GLY A 108 4.59 3.32 -1.42
CA GLY A 108 4.16 1.95 -1.65
C GLY A 108 3.39 1.37 -0.48
N ILE A 109 3.02 0.11 -0.65
CA ILE A 109 2.36 -0.71 0.36
C ILE A 109 3.38 -1.76 0.80
N HIS A 110 3.63 -1.86 2.10
CA HIS A 110 4.64 -2.76 2.62
C HIS A 110 4.28 -3.27 4.02
N GLY A 111 5.08 -4.16 4.57
CA GLY A 111 4.94 -4.65 5.94
C GLY A 111 5.54 -3.69 6.97
N THR A 112 5.73 -4.16 8.18
CA THR A 112 6.20 -3.30 9.25
C THR A 112 6.99 -4.09 10.32
N HIS A 113 7.89 -3.39 11.00
CA HIS A 113 8.51 -3.86 12.23
C HIS A 113 7.73 -3.42 13.48
N LEU A 114 6.68 -2.62 13.30
CA LEU A 114 5.83 -2.07 14.37
C LEU A 114 4.38 -2.45 14.16
N PRO A 115 3.99 -3.72 14.42
CA PRO A 115 2.62 -4.16 14.17
C PRO A 115 1.58 -3.37 14.97
N GLU A 116 1.95 -2.82 16.12
CA GLU A 116 1.07 -1.96 16.93
C GLU A 116 0.68 -0.64 16.24
N SER A 117 1.38 -0.24 15.17
CA SER A 117 1.06 0.96 14.41
C SER A 117 -0.12 0.77 13.45
N ILE A 118 -0.48 -0.48 13.15
CA ILE A 118 -1.56 -0.77 12.20
C ILE A 118 -2.90 -0.25 12.77
N GLY A 119 -3.68 0.39 11.89
CA GLY A 119 -4.93 1.03 12.27
C GLY A 119 -4.78 2.51 12.63
N THR A 120 -3.58 3.05 12.59
CA THR A 120 -3.29 4.44 13.00
C THR A 120 -2.56 5.21 11.90
N ARG A 121 -2.49 6.54 12.07
CA ARG A 121 -1.64 7.41 11.24
C ARG A 121 -0.24 7.39 11.85
N ALA A 122 0.67 6.64 11.25
CA ALA A 122 1.96 6.36 11.86
C ALA A 122 3.16 6.42 10.90
N SER A 123 2.94 6.34 9.58
CA SER A 123 4.03 6.20 8.62
C SER A 123 4.54 7.54 8.09
N GLU A 124 5.58 7.47 7.28
CA GLU A 124 6.13 8.63 6.58
C GLU A 124 5.41 8.94 5.26
N GLY A 125 4.32 8.21 4.96
CA GLY A 125 3.51 8.38 3.76
C GLY A 125 3.12 7.07 3.08
N CYS A 126 3.89 6.02 3.26
CA CYS A 126 3.56 4.70 2.76
C CYS A 126 2.38 4.08 3.54
N ILE A 127 1.80 3.06 2.96
CA ILE A 127 0.73 2.28 3.59
C ILE A 127 1.36 1.03 4.21
N ARG A 128 1.21 0.87 5.52
CA ARG A 128 1.73 -0.29 6.26
C ARG A 128 0.64 -1.32 6.48
N MET A 129 1.01 -2.59 6.38
CA MET A 129 0.15 -3.74 6.68
C MET A 129 0.84 -4.65 7.69
N TYR A 130 0.06 -5.48 8.37
CA TYR A 130 0.65 -6.63 9.07
C TYR A 130 1.40 -7.49 8.04
N ASN A 131 2.55 -8.04 8.42
CA ASN A 131 3.38 -8.83 7.51
C ASN A 131 2.64 -10.03 6.91
N GLU A 132 1.79 -10.68 7.69
CA GLU A 132 0.99 -11.81 7.22
C GLU A 132 -0.07 -11.37 6.20
N ASP A 133 -0.73 -10.24 6.44
CA ASP A 133 -1.71 -9.67 5.51
C ASP A 133 -1.06 -9.27 4.19
N LEU A 134 0.14 -8.70 4.26
CA LEU A 134 0.91 -8.33 3.08
C LEU A 134 1.24 -9.56 2.21
N LYS A 135 1.70 -10.64 2.84
CA LYS A 135 1.98 -11.89 2.12
C LYS A 135 0.73 -12.41 1.42
N LYS A 136 -0.41 -12.35 2.10
CA LYS A 136 -1.69 -12.78 1.53
C LYS A 136 -2.06 -11.90 0.34
N LEU A 137 -1.97 -10.59 0.48
CA LEU A 137 -2.25 -9.64 -0.61
C LEU A 137 -1.38 -9.92 -1.82
N VAL A 138 -0.06 -10.04 -1.62
CA VAL A 138 0.89 -10.30 -2.71
C VAL A 138 0.57 -11.60 -3.44
N SER A 139 0.06 -12.61 -2.74
CA SER A 139 -0.35 -13.88 -3.36
C SER A 139 -1.59 -13.75 -4.25
N LEU A 140 -2.37 -12.69 -4.08
CA LEU A 140 -3.65 -12.48 -4.77
C LEU A 140 -3.58 -11.48 -5.92
N ILE A 141 -2.49 -10.72 -6.03
CA ILE A 141 -2.38 -9.64 -7.03
C ILE A 141 -1.29 -9.90 -8.05
N TYR A 142 -1.41 -9.23 -9.19
CA TYR A 142 -0.44 -9.29 -10.27
C TYR A 142 -0.41 -7.93 -10.98
N PRO A 143 0.74 -7.25 -11.02
CA PRO A 143 0.83 -5.95 -11.72
C PRO A 143 0.66 -6.10 -13.23
N PRO A 144 0.14 -5.09 -13.91
CA PRO A 144 -0.32 -3.82 -13.35
C PRO A 144 -1.71 -3.92 -12.73
N LEU A 145 -1.97 -3.13 -11.70
CA LEU A 145 -3.32 -2.98 -11.14
C LEU A 145 -3.49 -1.59 -10.55
N THR A 146 -4.74 -1.18 -10.43
CA THR A 146 -5.11 0.14 -9.93
C THR A 146 -5.26 0.12 -8.41
N VAL A 147 -4.75 1.18 -7.78
CA VAL A 147 -4.91 1.44 -6.35
C VAL A 147 -5.63 2.77 -6.19
N VAL A 148 -6.72 2.76 -5.45
CA VAL A 148 -7.47 3.98 -5.13
C VAL A 148 -7.31 4.26 -3.64
N VAL A 149 -6.85 5.46 -3.30
CA VAL A 149 -6.74 5.92 -1.92
C VAL A 149 -7.75 7.02 -1.70
N THR A 150 -8.71 6.78 -0.80
CA THR A 150 -9.76 7.75 -0.50
C THR A 150 -9.49 8.49 0.80
N PRO A 151 -9.78 9.81 0.85
CA PRO A 151 -9.59 10.60 2.06
C PRO A 151 -10.63 10.26 3.13
N GLY A 152 -10.25 10.46 4.40
CA GLY A 152 -11.20 10.56 5.48
C GLY A 152 -11.69 11.99 5.63
N ILE A 153 -12.63 12.21 6.56
CA ILE A 153 -13.18 13.54 6.83
C ILE A 153 -12.08 14.51 7.26
N GLU A 154 -11.17 14.06 8.12
CA GLU A 154 -10.04 14.88 8.57
C GLU A 154 -9.12 15.29 7.43
N ASP A 155 -8.91 14.39 6.47
CA ASP A 155 -8.09 14.67 5.29
C ASP A 155 -8.76 15.73 4.41
N GLU A 156 -10.05 15.60 4.19
CA GLU A 156 -10.79 16.58 3.38
C GLU A 156 -10.76 17.97 3.99
N VAL A 157 -10.91 18.07 5.31
CA VAL A 157 -10.78 19.35 6.02
C VAL A 157 -9.38 19.92 5.82
N ALA A 158 -8.35 19.11 6.01
CA ALA A 158 -6.96 19.56 5.84
C ALA A 158 -6.66 19.99 4.40
N ASN A 159 -7.23 19.32 3.40
CA ASN A 159 -7.03 19.64 1.99
C ASN A 159 -7.62 21.01 1.58
N HIS A 160 -8.58 21.53 2.33
CA HIS A 160 -9.23 22.81 2.07
C HIS A 160 -8.70 23.97 2.91
N LEU A 161 -7.73 23.69 3.76
CA LEU A 161 -7.01 24.73 4.50
C LEU A 161 -5.82 25.23 3.69
#